data_e69c75a7681f374e50bead8b4521e6e9
#
_entry.id   e69c75a7681f374e50bead8b4521e6e9
#
_cell.length_a   1.000
_cell.length_b   1.000
_cell.length_c   1.000
_cell.angle_alpha   90.00
_cell.angle_beta   90.00
_cell.angle_gamma   90.00
#
_symmetry.space_group_name_H-M   'P 1'
#
loop_
_entity.id
_entity.type
_entity.pdbx_description
1 polymer ?
#
loop_
_entity_poly.entity_id
_entity_poly.type
_entity_poly.pdbx_seq_one_letter_code
_entity_poly.pdbx_strand_id
1 'polypeptide(L)'
;PSHLQSRWVDASRLPSRPLPDDDVQHAVTDEVQFYRRVIGSAPTLVVPPTFVWTPSVERAWASQGIECVITPGCRYAARAADGSSVADDARFANGDGAGGITYLVRYDYFEPARGRDAVYALRALRRASGEGRPCVLENHRVNFCQDPALHAHSLQELQQLLSGALAAAPELRFLSSGDLLRIFK
;
A
#
# COMPACT_ATOMS: atom_id res chain seq x y z
N PRO A 1 -13.13 -10.86 14.10
CA PRO A 1 -11.73 -11.32 13.96
C PRO A 1 -10.86 -10.22 13.35
N SER A 2 -9.61 -10.07 13.86
CA SER A 2 -8.70 -8.98 13.43
C SER A 2 -8.37 -8.97 11.93
N HIS A 3 -8.45 -10.13 11.27
CA HIS A 3 -8.24 -10.27 9.83
C HIS A 3 -9.40 -9.70 8.98
N LEU A 4 -10.55 -9.42 9.59
CA LEU A 4 -11.69 -8.77 8.94
C LEU A 4 -11.66 -7.24 9.08
N GLN A 5 -10.58 -6.66 9.63
CA GLN A 5 -10.46 -5.22 9.76
C GLN A 5 -10.64 -4.56 8.40
N SER A 6 -11.78 -3.92 8.24
CA SER A 6 -12.19 -3.19 7.05
C SER A 6 -12.88 -1.91 7.53
N ARG A 7 -12.07 -0.86 7.73
CA ARG A 7 -12.57 0.41 8.26
C ARG A 7 -13.66 1.04 7.36
N TRP A 8 -13.60 0.75 6.08
CA TRP A 8 -14.37 1.43 5.05
C TRP A 8 -15.62 0.67 4.59
N VAL A 9 -15.94 -0.42 5.26
CA VAL A 9 -17.18 -1.18 5.07
C VAL A 9 -17.70 -1.66 6.42
N ASP A 10 -18.99 -1.82 6.56
CA ASP A 10 -19.59 -2.47 7.72
C ASP A 10 -19.44 -3.99 7.61
N ALA A 11 -18.45 -4.52 8.32
CA ALA A 11 -18.19 -5.95 8.44
C ALA A 11 -18.70 -6.56 9.76
N SER A 12 -19.58 -5.88 10.48
CA SER A 12 -20.25 -6.41 11.71
C SER A 12 -21.06 -7.66 11.40
N ARG A 13 -21.55 -7.75 10.16
CA ARG A 13 -22.18 -8.93 9.57
C ARG A 13 -21.58 -9.19 8.20
N LEU A 14 -21.49 -10.46 7.82
CA LEU A 14 -20.99 -10.88 6.51
C LEU A 14 -22.15 -11.44 5.66
N PRO A 15 -22.17 -11.18 4.35
CA PRO A 15 -21.23 -10.31 3.62
C PRO A 15 -21.32 -8.84 4.10
N SER A 16 -20.19 -8.12 3.99
CA SER A 16 -20.12 -6.72 4.44
C SER A 16 -21.00 -5.80 3.61
N ARG A 17 -21.36 -4.65 4.18
CA ARG A 17 -22.17 -3.62 3.52
C ARG A 17 -21.33 -2.35 3.35
N PRO A 18 -21.56 -1.55 2.29
CA PRO A 18 -21.00 -0.22 2.21
C PRO A 18 -21.41 0.63 3.41
N LEU A 19 -20.54 1.49 3.89
CA LEU A 19 -20.90 2.54 4.84
C LEU A 19 -21.67 3.65 4.10
N PRO A 20 -22.59 4.36 4.78
CA PRO A 20 -23.19 5.58 4.26
C PRO A 20 -22.11 6.62 3.88
N ASP A 21 -22.35 7.39 2.82
CA ASP A 21 -21.37 8.37 2.33
C ASP A 21 -21.04 9.44 3.39
N ASP A 22 -22.00 9.87 4.19
CA ASP A 22 -21.76 10.82 5.29
C ASP A 22 -20.85 10.24 6.38
N ASP A 23 -21.04 8.97 6.74
CA ASP A 23 -20.18 8.28 7.72
C ASP A 23 -18.75 8.15 7.19
N VAL A 24 -18.60 7.84 5.89
CA VAL A 24 -17.30 7.80 5.21
C VAL A 24 -16.63 9.16 5.25
N GLN A 25 -17.36 10.23 4.90
CA GLN A 25 -16.82 11.59 4.89
C GLN A 25 -16.37 12.04 6.29
N HIS A 26 -17.17 11.78 7.32
CA HIS A 26 -16.81 12.07 8.71
C HIS A 26 -15.56 11.27 9.13
N ALA A 27 -15.54 9.97 8.90
CA ALA A 27 -14.42 9.11 9.28
C ALA A 27 -13.11 9.52 8.60
N VAL A 28 -13.12 9.87 7.31
CA VAL A 28 -11.93 10.37 6.60
C VAL A 28 -11.48 11.71 7.17
N THR A 29 -12.40 12.63 7.43
CA THR A 29 -12.09 13.92 8.02
C THR A 29 -11.41 13.77 9.37
N ASP A 30 -11.96 12.92 10.24
CA ASP A 30 -11.40 12.64 11.57
C ASP A 30 -9.98 12.02 11.48
N GLU A 31 -9.76 11.08 10.57
CA GLU A 31 -8.43 10.47 10.37
C GLU A 31 -7.40 11.50 9.90
N VAL A 32 -7.74 12.33 8.93
CA VAL A 32 -6.83 13.36 8.42
C VAL A 32 -6.50 14.38 9.51
N GLN A 33 -7.49 14.80 10.31
CA GLN A 33 -7.28 15.70 11.42
C GLN A 33 -6.43 15.06 12.53
N PHE A 34 -6.67 13.78 12.84
CA PHE A 34 -5.86 13.04 13.80
C PHE A 34 -4.40 12.94 13.34
N TYR A 35 -4.19 12.57 12.07
CA TYR A 35 -2.86 12.50 11.49
C TYR A 35 -2.12 13.85 11.58
N ARG A 36 -2.80 14.95 11.21
CA ARG A 36 -2.24 16.31 11.31
C ARG A 36 -1.81 16.66 12.74
N ARG A 37 -2.61 16.30 13.74
CA ARG A 37 -2.27 16.54 15.16
C ARG A 37 -1.05 15.77 15.61
N VAL A 38 -0.91 14.51 15.17
CA VAL A 38 0.16 13.62 15.63
C VAL A 38 1.46 13.84 14.87
N ILE A 39 1.38 14.05 13.57
CA ILE A 39 2.56 14.14 12.68
C ILE A 39 2.96 15.58 12.39
N GLY A 40 2.05 16.55 12.56
CA GLY A 40 2.31 17.97 12.30
C GLY A 40 2.18 18.39 10.83
N SER A 41 1.81 17.47 9.93
CA SER A 41 1.60 17.74 8.50
C SER A 41 0.38 17.01 7.97
N ALA A 42 -0.17 17.46 6.84
CA ALA A 42 -1.27 16.77 6.17
C ALA A 42 -0.78 15.49 5.49
N PRO A 43 -1.53 14.37 5.59
CA PRO A 43 -1.24 13.20 4.77
C PRO A 43 -1.58 13.48 3.31
N THR A 44 -0.76 12.98 2.39
CA THR A 44 -1.00 13.04 0.94
C THR A 44 -1.15 11.67 0.31
N LEU A 45 -0.79 10.61 1.06
CA LEU A 45 -0.85 9.23 0.61
C LEU A 45 -1.61 8.39 1.64
N VAL A 46 -2.29 7.37 1.15
CA VAL A 46 -2.99 6.38 1.97
C VAL A 46 -2.72 4.96 1.49
N VAL A 47 -2.65 4.05 2.45
CA VAL A 47 -2.68 2.60 2.21
C VAL A 47 -3.97 2.09 2.84
N PRO A 48 -4.97 1.70 2.05
CA PRO A 48 -6.23 1.20 2.62
C PRO A 48 -6.01 -0.06 3.45
N PRO A 49 -6.55 -0.15 4.67
CA PRO A 49 -6.45 -1.36 5.47
C PRO A 49 -7.01 -2.56 4.71
N THR A 50 -6.20 -3.63 4.62
CA THR A 50 -6.55 -4.86 3.89
C THR A 50 -6.97 -4.65 2.42
N PHE A 51 -6.66 -3.46 1.87
CA PHE A 51 -7.04 -3.02 0.51
C PHE A 51 -8.54 -3.06 0.22
N VAL A 52 -9.36 -2.90 1.26
CA VAL A 52 -10.82 -2.82 1.14
C VAL A 52 -11.25 -1.37 1.28
N TRP A 53 -11.78 -0.80 0.20
CA TRP A 53 -12.35 0.55 0.16
C TRP A 53 -13.34 0.69 -1.01
N THR A 54 -14.10 1.77 -1.06
CA THR A 54 -15.11 2.03 -2.10
C THR A 54 -14.78 3.32 -2.84
N PRO A 55 -15.41 3.57 -4.01
CA PRO A 55 -15.28 4.86 -4.71
C PRO A 55 -15.71 6.07 -3.86
N SER A 56 -16.64 5.89 -2.92
CA SER A 56 -17.03 6.94 -1.97
C SER A 56 -15.87 7.35 -1.07
N VAL A 57 -15.11 6.37 -0.60
CA VAL A 57 -13.90 6.60 0.23
C VAL A 57 -12.85 7.36 -0.56
N GLU A 58 -12.64 7.04 -1.84
CA GLU A 58 -11.69 7.78 -2.70
C GLU A 58 -12.09 9.25 -2.85
N ARG A 59 -13.38 9.52 -3.09
CA ARG A 59 -13.88 10.90 -3.16
C ARG A 59 -13.65 11.65 -1.84
N ALA A 60 -13.92 10.99 -0.72
CA ALA A 60 -13.69 11.58 0.59
C ALA A 60 -12.19 11.85 0.84
N TRP A 61 -11.28 10.93 0.48
CA TRP A 61 -9.84 11.16 0.55
C TRP A 61 -9.40 12.34 -0.32
N ALA A 62 -9.83 12.38 -1.58
CA ALA A 62 -9.50 13.48 -2.50
C ALA A 62 -9.97 14.83 -1.94
N SER A 63 -11.18 14.90 -1.35
CA SER A 63 -11.71 16.12 -0.73
C SER A 63 -10.89 16.61 0.47
N GLN A 64 -10.13 15.74 1.12
CA GLN A 64 -9.25 16.05 2.25
C GLN A 64 -7.78 16.25 1.83
N GLY A 65 -7.47 16.26 0.54
CA GLY A 65 -6.13 16.49 0.01
C GLY A 65 -5.25 15.25 -0.05
N ILE A 66 -5.81 14.05 0.07
CA ILE A 66 -5.11 12.82 -0.28
C ILE A 66 -4.99 12.77 -1.80
N GLU A 67 -3.79 12.54 -2.30
CA GLU A 67 -3.43 12.58 -3.73
C GLU A 67 -3.04 11.20 -4.27
N CYS A 68 -2.78 10.25 -3.37
CA CYS A 68 -2.28 8.94 -3.77
C CYS A 68 -2.85 7.81 -2.91
N VAL A 69 -3.26 6.74 -3.59
CA VAL A 69 -3.61 5.45 -2.97
C VAL A 69 -2.57 4.41 -3.36
N ILE A 70 -1.96 3.77 -2.37
CA ILE A 70 -1.06 2.63 -2.58
C ILE A 70 -1.88 1.34 -2.51
N THR A 71 -1.80 0.52 -3.55
CA THR A 71 -2.69 -0.62 -3.79
C THR A 71 -1.92 -1.83 -4.33
N PRO A 72 -2.46 -3.07 -4.24
CA PRO A 72 -1.90 -4.23 -4.94
C PRO A 72 -2.25 -4.29 -6.44
N GLY A 73 -2.79 -3.23 -7.03
CA GLY A 73 -3.21 -3.17 -8.45
C GLY A 73 -4.69 -3.47 -8.66
N CYS A 74 -5.45 -3.65 -7.60
CA CYS A 74 -6.90 -3.79 -7.62
C CYS A 74 -7.52 -3.18 -6.37
N ARG A 75 -8.83 -2.97 -6.39
CA ARG A 75 -9.63 -2.59 -5.24
C ARG A 75 -10.48 -3.78 -4.80
N TYR A 76 -10.54 -3.98 -3.48
CA TYR A 76 -11.55 -4.83 -2.89
C TYR A 76 -12.66 -3.93 -2.32
N ALA A 77 -13.88 -4.13 -2.79
CA ALA A 77 -15.01 -3.27 -2.40
C ALA A 77 -15.82 -3.81 -1.22
N ALA A 78 -15.62 -5.07 -0.84
CA ALA A 78 -16.40 -5.75 0.17
C ALA A 78 -15.69 -6.96 0.79
N ARG A 79 -16.33 -7.55 1.79
CA ARG A 79 -16.03 -8.89 2.33
C ARG A 79 -17.17 -9.83 2.01
N ALA A 80 -16.87 -11.02 1.53
CA ALA A 80 -17.84 -12.11 1.30
C ALA A 80 -18.33 -12.74 2.62
N ALA A 81 -19.26 -13.68 2.53
CA ALA A 81 -19.81 -14.39 3.68
C ALA A 81 -18.77 -15.17 4.49
N ASP A 82 -17.70 -15.65 3.85
CA ASP A 82 -16.57 -16.33 4.49
C ASP A 82 -15.49 -15.37 5.01
N GLY A 83 -15.68 -14.05 4.84
CA GLY A 83 -14.73 -13.01 5.23
C GLY A 83 -13.64 -12.73 4.20
N SER A 84 -13.60 -13.43 3.08
CA SER A 84 -12.65 -13.16 1.99
C SER A 84 -12.91 -11.79 1.36
N SER A 85 -11.86 -11.19 0.78
CA SER A 85 -11.97 -9.91 0.09
C SER A 85 -12.62 -10.11 -1.29
N VAL A 86 -13.59 -9.27 -1.62
CA VAL A 86 -14.29 -9.27 -2.91
C VAL A 86 -13.76 -8.11 -3.75
N ALA A 87 -13.02 -8.42 -4.80
CA ALA A 87 -12.56 -7.41 -5.76
C ALA A 87 -13.74 -6.89 -6.58
N ASP A 88 -13.69 -5.59 -6.89
CA ASP A 88 -14.48 -5.05 -7.99
C ASP A 88 -13.69 -5.13 -9.31
N ASP A 89 -14.23 -4.53 -10.38
CA ASP A 89 -13.59 -4.57 -11.70
C ASP A 89 -12.44 -3.57 -11.85
N ALA A 90 -12.16 -2.74 -10.82
CA ALA A 90 -11.09 -1.74 -10.88
C ALA A 90 -9.72 -2.42 -10.94
N ARG A 91 -8.91 -1.97 -11.92
CA ARG A 91 -7.51 -2.37 -12.07
C ARG A 91 -6.68 -1.10 -12.20
N PHE A 92 -5.51 -1.13 -11.55
CA PHE A 92 -4.64 0.04 -11.47
C PHE A 92 -3.22 -0.33 -11.88
N ALA A 93 -2.58 0.56 -12.62
CA ALA A 93 -1.15 0.58 -12.83
C ALA A 93 -0.52 1.80 -12.12
N ASN A 94 0.81 1.82 -12.02
CA ASN A 94 1.52 2.98 -11.49
C ASN A 94 1.28 4.21 -12.37
N GLY A 95 0.83 5.29 -11.77
CA GLY A 95 0.52 6.54 -12.46
C GLY A 95 -0.91 6.64 -12.99
N ASP A 96 -1.71 5.57 -12.94
CA ASP A 96 -3.15 5.72 -13.24
C ASP A 96 -3.77 6.71 -12.27
N GLY A 97 -4.76 7.46 -12.74
CA GLY A 97 -5.41 8.48 -11.93
C GLY A 97 -6.89 8.60 -12.21
N ALA A 98 -7.67 8.88 -11.18
CA ALA A 98 -9.09 9.20 -11.26
C ALA A 98 -9.50 10.13 -10.11
N GLY A 99 -10.34 11.14 -10.41
CA GLY A 99 -10.93 11.98 -9.37
C GLY A 99 -9.95 12.73 -8.46
N GLY A 100 -8.73 13.04 -8.94
CA GLY A 100 -7.67 13.69 -8.15
C GLY A 100 -6.77 12.71 -7.38
N ILE A 101 -7.02 11.42 -7.47
CA ILE A 101 -6.19 10.35 -6.88
C ILE A 101 -5.28 9.76 -7.96
N THR A 102 -4.00 9.55 -7.64
CA THR A 102 -3.04 8.76 -8.42
C THR A 102 -2.78 7.44 -7.70
N TYR A 103 -2.64 6.35 -8.44
CA TYR A 103 -2.39 5.03 -7.86
C TYR A 103 -0.91 4.67 -7.97
N LEU A 104 -0.34 4.18 -6.86
CA LEU A 104 0.94 3.50 -6.82
C LEU A 104 0.72 2.03 -6.49
N VAL A 105 1.27 1.15 -7.34
CA VAL A 105 1.04 -0.28 -7.21
C VAL A 105 2.26 -0.98 -6.65
N ARG A 106 2.05 -1.72 -5.57
CA ARG A 106 3.04 -2.64 -5.01
C ARG A 106 2.85 -4.00 -5.65
N TYR A 107 3.71 -4.34 -6.61
CA TYR A 107 3.61 -5.61 -7.33
C TYR A 107 4.34 -6.76 -6.64
N ASP A 108 5.28 -6.44 -5.77
CA ASP A 108 6.20 -7.40 -5.21
C ASP A 108 6.44 -7.15 -3.71
N TYR A 109 7.22 -8.05 -3.10
CA TYR A 109 7.43 -8.06 -1.66
C TYR A 109 8.92 -8.17 -1.32
N PHE A 110 9.28 -7.61 -0.16
CA PHE A 110 10.48 -7.99 0.57
C PHE A 110 10.04 -8.45 1.96
N GLU A 111 9.94 -9.76 2.14
CA GLU A 111 9.38 -10.41 3.34
C GLU A 111 10.25 -11.60 3.76
N PRO A 112 11.47 -11.37 4.31
CA PRO A 112 12.39 -12.45 4.71
C PRO A 112 11.75 -13.47 5.65
N ALA A 113 10.91 -13.01 6.60
CA ALA A 113 10.15 -13.89 7.49
C ALA A 113 9.22 -14.88 6.77
N ARG A 114 8.95 -14.65 5.48
CA ARG A 114 8.05 -15.46 4.64
C ARG A 114 8.75 -16.02 3.40
N GLY A 115 10.10 -16.06 3.42
CA GLY A 115 10.91 -16.57 2.30
C GLY A 115 10.95 -15.68 1.06
N ARG A 116 10.51 -14.41 1.17
CA ARG A 116 10.66 -13.40 0.12
C ARG A 116 11.86 -12.52 0.45
N ASP A 117 13.03 -13.10 0.31
CA ASP A 117 14.35 -12.61 0.68
C ASP A 117 14.93 -11.59 -0.33
N ALA A 118 16.22 -11.29 -0.19
CA ALA A 118 16.94 -10.40 -1.11
C ALA A 118 16.94 -10.93 -2.55
N VAL A 119 17.08 -12.24 -2.73
CA VAL A 119 17.10 -12.86 -4.07
C VAL A 119 15.75 -12.69 -4.76
N TYR A 120 14.67 -12.91 -4.02
CA TYR A 120 13.30 -12.66 -4.52
C TYR A 120 13.13 -11.20 -4.94
N ALA A 121 13.47 -10.25 -4.08
CA ALA A 121 13.32 -8.83 -4.34
C ALA A 121 14.21 -8.33 -5.51
N LEU A 122 15.44 -8.85 -5.64
CA LEU A 122 16.32 -8.54 -6.77
C LEU A 122 15.78 -9.06 -8.12
N ARG A 123 15.11 -10.21 -8.11
CA ARG A 123 14.39 -10.69 -9.32
C ARG A 123 13.23 -9.76 -9.67
N ALA A 124 12.48 -9.28 -8.67
CA ALA A 124 11.41 -8.31 -8.86
C ALA A 124 11.95 -6.98 -9.44
N LEU A 125 13.08 -6.49 -8.94
CA LEU A 125 13.75 -5.30 -9.46
C LEU A 125 14.14 -5.47 -10.94
N ARG A 126 14.77 -6.59 -11.30
CA ARG A 126 15.16 -6.84 -12.70
C ARG A 126 13.94 -6.89 -13.63
N ARG A 127 12.86 -7.53 -13.20
CA ARG A 127 11.60 -7.57 -13.95
C ARG A 127 11.03 -6.18 -14.12
N ALA A 128 10.90 -5.40 -13.04
CA ALA A 128 10.37 -4.03 -13.07
C ALA A 128 11.21 -3.14 -14.00
N SER A 129 12.54 -3.23 -13.91
CA SER A 129 13.46 -2.49 -14.80
C SER A 129 13.28 -2.88 -16.27
N GLY A 130 13.16 -4.16 -16.58
CA GLY A 130 12.90 -4.64 -17.93
C GLY A 130 11.55 -4.20 -18.51
N GLU A 131 10.58 -3.93 -17.63
CA GLU A 131 9.25 -3.42 -17.98
C GLU A 131 9.18 -1.88 -17.96
N GLY A 132 10.28 -1.18 -17.66
CA GLY A 132 10.32 0.29 -17.60
C GLY A 132 9.46 0.89 -16.48
N ARG A 133 9.21 0.16 -15.40
CA ARG A 133 8.39 0.62 -14.27
C ARG A 133 9.18 0.66 -12.96
N PRO A 134 8.73 1.44 -11.97
CA PRO A 134 9.34 1.42 -10.64
C PRO A 134 9.18 0.05 -9.97
N CYS A 135 10.18 -0.34 -9.19
CA CYS A 135 10.10 -1.49 -8.28
C CYS A 135 9.58 -1.02 -6.93
N VAL A 136 8.32 -1.28 -6.65
CA VAL A 136 7.68 -0.93 -5.38
C VAL A 136 7.44 -2.22 -4.61
N LEU A 137 8.16 -2.36 -3.47
CA LEU A 137 8.12 -3.56 -2.63
C LEU A 137 7.26 -3.33 -1.38
N GLU A 138 6.39 -4.28 -1.09
CA GLU A 138 5.70 -4.33 0.19
C GLU A 138 6.59 -4.99 1.25
N ASN A 139 6.67 -4.37 2.44
CA ASN A 139 7.35 -4.92 3.58
C ASN A 139 6.53 -4.69 4.85
N HIS A 140 6.51 -5.65 5.75
CA HIS A 140 5.84 -5.53 7.02
C HIS A 140 6.84 -5.49 8.17
N ARG A 141 6.54 -4.67 9.19
CA ARG A 141 7.38 -4.52 10.38
C ARG A 141 7.71 -5.85 11.08
N VAL A 142 6.89 -6.89 10.89
CA VAL A 142 7.11 -8.22 11.45
C VAL A 142 8.49 -8.79 11.11
N ASN A 143 9.05 -8.42 9.96
CA ASN A 143 10.40 -8.83 9.54
C ASN A 143 11.49 -8.28 10.48
N PHE A 144 11.22 -7.18 11.19
CA PHE A 144 12.23 -6.46 11.98
C PHE A 144 11.91 -6.34 13.46
N CYS A 145 10.71 -6.76 13.93
CA CYS A 145 10.23 -6.43 15.28
C CYS A 145 9.81 -7.65 16.12
N GLN A 146 10.01 -8.89 15.66
CA GLN A 146 9.55 -10.08 16.41
C GLN A 146 10.60 -10.61 17.36
N ASP A 147 11.63 -11.24 16.85
CA ASP A 147 12.70 -11.81 17.66
C ASP A 147 14.09 -11.39 17.16
N PRO A 148 15.13 -11.44 18.01
CA PRO A 148 16.47 -10.99 17.64
C PRO A 148 17.10 -11.73 16.46
N ALA A 149 16.83 -13.03 16.30
CA ALA A 149 17.39 -13.83 15.22
C ALA A 149 16.75 -13.44 13.88
N LEU A 150 15.42 -13.33 13.84
CA LEU A 150 14.71 -12.84 12.65
C LEU A 150 15.09 -11.41 12.31
N HIS A 151 15.24 -10.54 13.31
CA HIS A 151 15.70 -9.16 13.11
C HIS A 151 17.09 -9.13 12.43
N ALA A 152 18.07 -9.86 12.98
CA ALA A 152 19.41 -9.92 12.41
C ALA A 152 19.42 -10.48 10.99
N HIS A 153 18.67 -11.57 10.75
CA HIS A 153 18.50 -12.14 9.42
C HIS A 153 17.90 -11.14 8.43
N SER A 154 16.81 -10.48 8.83
CA SER A 154 16.14 -9.51 7.95
C SER A 154 16.98 -8.29 7.63
N LEU A 155 17.82 -7.82 8.56
CA LEU A 155 18.79 -6.76 8.29
C LEU A 155 19.88 -7.22 7.32
N GLN A 156 20.38 -8.46 7.44
CA GLN A 156 21.33 -9.04 6.50
C GLN A 156 20.74 -9.13 5.09
N GLU A 157 19.51 -9.63 4.97
CA GLU A 157 18.77 -9.68 3.71
C GLU A 157 18.55 -8.30 3.10
N LEU A 158 18.20 -7.31 3.94
CA LEU A 158 18.08 -5.92 3.47
C LEU A 158 19.40 -5.37 2.93
N GLN A 159 20.50 -5.62 3.62
CA GLN A 159 21.84 -5.22 3.15
C GLN A 159 22.19 -5.89 1.81
N GLN A 160 21.90 -7.18 1.66
CA GLN A 160 22.13 -7.92 0.41
C GLN A 160 21.26 -7.35 -0.72
N LEU A 161 19.99 -7.05 -0.44
CA LEU A 161 19.08 -6.43 -1.41
C LEU A 161 19.63 -5.07 -1.89
N LEU A 162 19.99 -4.18 -0.97
CA LEU A 162 20.46 -2.83 -1.33
C LEU A 162 21.78 -2.88 -2.09
N SER A 163 22.74 -3.68 -1.62
CA SER A 163 24.05 -3.86 -2.29
C SER A 163 23.91 -4.50 -3.65
N GLY A 164 23.08 -5.55 -3.76
CA GLY A 164 22.81 -6.24 -5.01
C GLY A 164 22.06 -5.37 -6.01
N ALA A 165 21.16 -4.52 -5.55
CA ALA A 165 20.42 -3.57 -6.39
C ALA A 165 21.37 -2.53 -7.02
N LEU A 166 22.25 -1.93 -6.22
CA LEU A 166 23.26 -0.96 -6.70
C LEU A 166 24.29 -1.60 -7.62
N ALA A 167 24.69 -2.85 -7.33
CA ALA A 167 25.63 -3.57 -8.20
C ALA A 167 24.99 -3.92 -9.56
N ALA A 168 23.69 -4.25 -9.58
CA ALA A 168 22.97 -4.59 -10.80
C ALA A 168 22.57 -3.35 -11.63
N ALA A 169 22.34 -2.22 -10.97
CA ALA A 169 21.92 -0.96 -11.57
C ALA A 169 22.57 0.22 -10.83
N PRO A 170 23.79 0.62 -11.19
CA PRO A 170 24.49 1.72 -10.50
C PRO A 170 23.76 3.06 -10.54
N GLU A 171 22.92 3.27 -11.55
CA GLU A 171 22.08 4.47 -11.71
C GLU A 171 20.75 4.40 -10.95
N LEU A 172 20.54 3.34 -10.16
CA LEU A 172 19.30 3.16 -9.40
C LEU A 172 19.10 4.31 -8.42
N ARG A 173 17.88 4.85 -8.40
CA ARG A 173 17.47 5.87 -7.44
C ARG A 173 16.49 5.30 -6.45
N PHE A 174 16.79 5.46 -5.17
CA PHE A 174 15.84 5.19 -4.08
C PHE A 174 14.96 6.44 -3.88
N LEU A 175 13.66 6.25 -3.97
CA LEU A 175 12.69 7.34 -3.87
C LEU A 175 11.72 7.07 -2.72
N SER A 176 11.28 8.12 -2.06
CA SER A 176 10.08 8.03 -1.24
C SER A 176 8.83 7.85 -2.12
N SER A 177 7.73 7.36 -1.54
CA SER A 177 6.45 7.29 -2.28
C SER A 177 5.98 8.67 -2.74
N GLY A 178 6.28 9.74 -1.98
CA GLY A 178 5.98 11.11 -2.38
C GLY A 178 6.83 11.59 -3.56
N ASP A 179 8.12 11.21 -3.62
CA ASP A 179 8.97 11.51 -4.78
C ASP A 179 8.50 10.76 -6.02
N LEU A 180 8.15 9.49 -5.85
CA LEU A 180 7.62 8.68 -6.93
C LEU A 180 6.30 9.24 -7.47
N LEU A 181 5.40 9.68 -6.59
CA LEU A 181 4.15 10.33 -6.99
C LEU A 181 4.40 11.57 -7.87
N ARG A 182 5.43 12.38 -7.55
CA ARG A 182 5.79 13.57 -8.35
C ARG A 182 6.28 13.24 -9.76
N ILE A 183 6.79 12.04 -9.99
CA ILE A 183 7.20 11.60 -11.33
C ILE A 183 5.99 11.28 -12.22
N PHE A 184 4.86 10.86 -11.62
CA PHE A 184 3.65 10.50 -12.35
C PHE A 184 2.66 11.67 -12.53
N LYS A 185 2.93 12.83 -11.92
CA LYS A 185 2.17 14.07 -12.07
C LYS A 185 2.82 15.00 -13.09
#